data_1f66ec8d5a8efd055c33df163be31077
#
_entry.id   1f66ec8d5a8efd055c33df163be31077
#
_cell.length_a   1.000
_cell.length_b   1.000
_cell.length_c   1.000
_cell.angle_alpha   90.00
_cell.angle_beta   90.00
_cell.angle_gamma   90.00
#
_symmetry.space_group_name_H-M   'P 1'
#
loop_
_entity.id
_entity.type
_entity.pdbx_description
1 polymer ?
#
loop_
_entity_poly.entity_id
_entity_poly.type
_entity_poly.pdbx_seq_one_letter_code
_entity_poly.pdbx_strand_id
1 'polypeptide(L)'
;MQEMDVYAYPPGKLTENEKKLPCARFFTDYPLHKPSPIYQQALDQGPMDPKDAIPAQEWLSLLDIAEKGYRDVMYGYCMMPDGSAFYIEYSTSPVTWQGKWRRWYGNWYNRYSKSTKPEEGNIRYKIWNPIEHWDHRFINGKDDSEGVWSHETLDVGKTGDPSKGIPQISYRMNLREYGLSEEREAELAAKDVRVEGFWEEFPGHPGHHLVLRFSRPCPLGGRESVNCEWLGYYPKDGQILRDESTPCSEEMVKNILIHNTIERQHLYEVLPDLYEAYKDKDLDED
;
A
#
# COMPACT_ATOMS: atom_id res chain seq x y z
N MET A 1 -31.26 -6.75 3.38
CA MET A 1 -29.98 -6.16 2.93
C MET A 1 -29.67 -5.07 3.94
N GLN A 2 -28.60 -5.20 4.69
CA GLN A 2 -28.09 -4.05 5.46
C GLN A 2 -27.68 -2.98 4.45
N GLU A 3 -28.16 -1.75 4.64
CA GLU A 3 -27.67 -0.61 3.89
C GLU A 3 -26.14 -0.53 4.11
N MET A 4 -25.38 -0.64 3.03
CA MET A 4 -23.93 -0.47 3.11
C MET A 4 -23.64 1.02 3.25
N ASP A 5 -23.02 1.41 4.37
CA ASP A 5 -22.55 2.77 4.53
C ASP A 5 -21.48 3.07 3.46
N VAL A 6 -21.63 4.21 2.82
CA VAL A 6 -20.65 4.71 1.83
C VAL A 6 -19.76 5.73 2.53
N TYR A 7 -18.44 5.63 2.32
CA TYR A 7 -17.54 6.70 2.73
C TYR A 7 -17.88 7.98 1.93
N ALA A 8 -18.17 9.04 2.64
CA ALA A 8 -18.33 10.34 1.99
C ALA A 8 -16.96 10.85 1.52
N TYR A 9 -16.83 11.09 0.21
CA TYR A 9 -15.63 11.76 -0.30
C TYR A 9 -15.56 13.18 0.22
N PRO A 10 -14.38 13.67 0.58
CA PRO A 10 -14.21 15.05 0.97
C PRO A 10 -14.70 16.00 -0.14
N PRO A 11 -15.48 17.04 0.19
CA PRO A 11 -15.84 18.05 -0.78
C PRO A 11 -14.61 18.66 -1.45
N GLY A 12 -14.62 18.75 -2.79
CA GLY A 12 -13.50 19.34 -3.53
C GLY A 12 -12.28 18.42 -3.65
N LYS A 13 -12.38 17.13 -3.36
CA LYS A 13 -11.26 16.15 -3.49
C LYS A 13 -10.62 16.19 -4.88
N LEU A 14 -11.38 16.35 -5.95
CA LEU A 14 -10.87 16.57 -7.30
C LEU A 14 -10.77 18.05 -7.63
N THR A 15 -9.63 18.47 -8.15
CA THR A 15 -9.44 19.79 -8.74
C THR A 15 -10.19 19.91 -10.08
N GLU A 16 -10.39 21.13 -10.57
CA GLU A 16 -11.04 21.37 -11.87
C GLU A 16 -10.26 20.79 -13.05
N ASN A 17 -8.96 20.64 -12.94
CA ASN A 17 -8.13 19.98 -13.96
C ASN A 17 -8.27 18.47 -13.90
N GLU A 18 -8.25 17.87 -12.72
CA GLU A 18 -8.46 16.44 -12.54
C GLU A 18 -9.83 16.00 -13.06
N LYS A 19 -10.88 16.77 -12.82
CA LYS A 19 -12.26 16.50 -13.30
C LYS A 19 -12.36 16.41 -14.83
N LYS A 20 -11.43 17.04 -15.57
CA LYS A 20 -11.42 17.03 -17.04
C LYS A 20 -10.78 15.78 -17.61
N LEU A 21 -10.03 15.01 -16.82
CA LEU A 21 -9.35 13.81 -17.27
C LEU A 21 -10.36 12.67 -17.43
N PRO A 22 -10.30 11.91 -18.54
CA PRO A 22 -11.26 10.83 -18.80
C PRO A 22 -11.32 9.76 -17.71
N CYS A 23 -10.22 9.54 -16.98
CA CYS A 23 -10.16 8.59 -15.87
C CYS A 23 -10.87 9.10 -14.60
N ALA A 24 -11.21 10.38 -14.50
CA ALA A 24 -11.88 10.95 -13.31
C ALA A 24 -13.21 10.26 -12.97
N ARG A 25 -13.88 9.67 -13.96
CA ARG A 25 -15.12 8.90 -13.73
C ARG A 25 -14.90 7.72 -12.76
N PHE A 26 -13.71 7.11 -12.76
CA PHE A 26 -13.41 5.99 -11.86
C PHE A 26 -13.26 6.42 -10.41
N PHE A 27 -13.06 7.68 -10.14
CA PHE A 27 -13.17 8.23 -8.80
C PHE A 27 -14.62 8.36 -8.34
N THR A 28 -15.54 8.73 -9.24
CA THR A 28 -16.95 9.00 -8.90
C THR A 28 -17.84 7.78 -8.99
N ASP A 29 -17.56 6.87 -9.94
CA ASP A 29 -18.42 5.74 -10.24
C ASP A 29 -18.18 4.54 -9.29
N TYR A 30 -17.07 4.56 -8.55
CA TYR A 30 -16.66 3.53 -7.59
C TYR A 30 -16.59 4.07 -6.17
N PRO A 31 -17.74 4.31 -5.51
CA PRO A 31 -17.75 4.76 -4.13
C PRO A 31 -17.23 3.65 -3.21
N LEU A 32 -16.41 4.03 -2.23
CA LEU A 32 -16.01 3.11 -1.18
C LEU A 32 -17.17 2.81 -0.24
N HIS A 33 -17.46 1.53 -0.09
CA HIS A 33 -18.53 1.04 0.79
C HIS A 33 -17.99 0.53 2.12
N LYS A 34 -18.67 0.85 3.22
CA LYS A 34 -18.55 0.22 4.52
C LYS A 34 -19.73 -0.74 4.72
N PRO A 35 -19.56 -1.88 5.34
CA PRO A 35 -18.37 -2.69 5.43
C PRO A 35 -18.31 -3.64 4.25
N SER A 36 -17.18 -3.73 3.62
CA SER A 36 -16.93 -4.86 2.77
C SER A 36 -16.35 -6.01 3.60
N PRO A 37 -16.37 -7.26 3.11
CA PRO A 37 -15.73 -8.38 3.80
C PRO A 37 -14.25 -8.15 4.09
N ILE A 38 -13.51 -7.51 3.17
CA ILE A 38 -12.08 -7.22 3.32
C ILE A 38 -11.87 -6.12 4.37
N TYR A 39 -12.67 -5.06 4.35
CA TYR A 39 -12.62 -4.01 5.36
C TYR A 39 -12.94 -4.56 6.76
N GLN A 40 -13.98 -5.39 6.86
CA GLN A 40 -14.32 -6.04 8.14
C GLN A 40 -13.20 -6.96 8.60
N GLN A 41 -12.60 -7.72 7.68
CA GLN A 41 -11.44 -8.55 7.99
C GLN A 41 -10.27 -7.72 8.54
N ALA A 42 -10.00 -6.52 8.02
CA ALA A 42 -8.97 -5.64 8.58
C ALA A 42 -9.31 -5.12 9.96
N LEU A 43 -10.57 -4.76 10.18
CA LEU A 43 -11.04 -4.35 11.52
C LEU A 43 -10.98 -5.49 12.52
N ASP A 44 -11.21 -6.72 12.06
CA ASP A 44 -11.16 -7.93 12.88
C ASP A 44 -9.71 -8.39 13.16
N GLN A 45 -8.74 -7.91 12.38
CA GLN A 45 -7.31 -8.04 12.67
C GLN A 45 -6.94 -7.13 13.85
N GLY A 46 -7.43 -7.46 15.01
CA GLY A 46 -7.30 -6.65 16.23
C GLY A 46 -5.87 -6.54 16.75
N PRO A 47 -5.69 -5.96 17.95
CA PRO A 47 -4.36 -5.91 18.55
C PRO A 47 -3.80 -7.32 18.75
N MET A 48 -2.53 -7.50 18.39
CA MET A 48 -1.79 -8.74 18.61
C MET A 48 -0.90 -8.63 19.86
N ASP A 49 -0.53 -9.76 20.42
CA ASP A 49 0.45 -9.79 21.50
C ASP A 49 1.84 -9.42 20.92
N PRO A 50 2.58 -8.46 21.48
CA PRO A 50 3.90 -8.07 20.98
C PRO A 50 4.91 -9.23 20.87
N LYS A 51 4.73 -10.31 21.66
CA LYS A 51 5.58 -11.52 21.56
C LYS A 51 5.36 -12.30 20.25
N ASP A 52 4.21 -12.12 19.59
CA ASP A 52 3.87 -12.76 18.34
C ASP A 52 4.27 -11.88 17.11
N ALA A 53 4.73 -10.65 17.38
CA ALA A 53 5.26 -9.75 16.35
C ALA A 53 6.64 -10.21 15.88
N ILE A 54 6.93 -9.97 14.61
CA ILE A 54 8.23 -10.29 14.02
C ILE A 54 9.14 -9.06 14.15
N PRO A 55 10.31 -9.17 14.80
CA PRO A 55 11.26 -8.06 14.85
C PRO A 55 11.73 -7.67 13.43
N ALA A 56 11.92 -6.37 13.19
CA ALA A 56 12.35 -5.88 11.87
C ALA A 56 13.64 -6.52 11.37
N GLN A 57 14.59 -6.83 12.28
CA GLN A 57 15.84 -7.51 11.96
C GLN A 57 15.66 -8.98 11.54
N GLU A 58 14.54 -9.58 11.88
CA GLU A 58 14.20 -10.98 11.59
C GLU A 58 13.27 -11.12 10.36
N TRP A 59 13.14 -10.08 9.56
CA TRP A 59 12.23 -10.02 8.41
C TRP A 59 12.38 -11.21 7.44
N LEU A 60 13.58 -11.82 7.35
CA LEU A 60 13.83 -12.99 6.50
C LEU A 60 12.96 -14.19 6.90
N SER A 61 12.52 -14.29 8.15
CA SER A 61 11.59 -15.34 8.59
C SER A 61 10.23 -15.28 7.88
N LEU A 62 9.84 -14.09 7.40
CA LEU A 62 8.62 -13.90 6.60
C LEU A 62 8.69 -14.61 5.24
N LEU A 63 9.88 -14.86 4.70
CA LEU A 63 10.05 -15.60 3.44
C LEU A 63 9.56 -17.05 3.56
N ASP A 64 9.75 -17.67 4.72
CA ASP A 64 9.26 -19.02 4.98
C ASP A 64 7.73 -19.05 5.08
N ILE A 65 7.14 -18.01 5.67
CA ILE A 65 5.69 -17.81 5.72
C ILE A 65 5.16 -17.61 4.29
N ALA A 66 5.80 -16.75 3.50
CA ALA A 66 5.42 -16.51 2.11
C ALA A 66 5.46 -17.77 1.26
N GLU A 67 6.39 -18.69 1.54
CA GLU A 67 6.50 -19.96 0.84
C GLU A 67 5.45 -20.99 1.28
N LYS A 68 5.25 -21.14 2.59
CA LYS A 68 4.33 -22.14 3.18
C LYS A 68 2.86 -21.76 3.04
N GLY A 69 2.55 -20.47 3.02
CA GLY A 69 1.22 -19.91 2.98
C GLY A 69 0.91 -19.07 4.22
N TYR A 70 -0.11 -18.24 4.10
CA TYR A 70 -0.39 -17.17 5.05
C TYR A 70 -1.48 -17.49 6.08
N ARG A 71 -2.07 -18.70 6.02
CA ARG A 71 -3.26 -19.03 6.83
C ARG A 71 -3.02 -19.15 8.33
N ASP A 72 -1.79 -19.55 8.70
CA ASP A 72 -1.43 -19.82 10.09
C ASP A 72 -0.65 -18.65 10.73
N VAL A 73 -0.65 -17.50 10.08
CA VAL A 73 0.03 -16.29 10.59
C VAL A 73 -0.94 -15.51 11.46
N MET A 74 -0.43 -14.99 12.56
CA MET A 74 -1.15 -13.99 13.36
C MET A 74 -1.15 -12.66 12.62
N TYR A 75 -2.32 -12.09 12.44
CA TYR A 75 -2.51 -10.77 11.81
C TYR A 75 -2.99 -9.77 12.83
N GLY A 76 -2.57 -8.52 12.66
CA GLY A 76 -2.96 -7.45 13.54
C GLY A 76 -1.86 -6.40 13.70
N TYR A 77 -1.94 -5.64 14.76
CA TYR A 77 -1.01 -4.56 15.08
C TYR A 77 -0.67 -4.56 16.56
N CYS A 78 0.50 -4.03 16.91
CA CYS A 78 0.90 -3.84 18.29
C CYS A 78 1.94 -2.72 18.45
N MET A 79 2.04 -2.23 19.67
CA MET A 79 3.21 -1.48 20.12
C MET A 79 4.28 -2.46 20.58
N MET A 80 5.51 -2.25 20.11
CA MET A 80 6.66 -3.07 20.47
C MET A 80 7.30 -2.61 21.78
N PRO A 81 7.98 -3.50 22.53
CA PRO A 81 8.62 -3.13 23.80
C PRO A 81 9.67 -2.03 23.71
N ASP A 82 10.26 -1.81 22.52
CA ASP A 82 11.23 -0.75 22.24
C ASP A 82 10.59 0.59 21.86
N GLY A 83 9.26 0.70 21.96
CA GLY A 83 8.50 1.90 21.62
C GLY A 83 8.22 2.09 20.12
N SER A 84 8.65 1.15 19.28
CA SER A 84 8.21 1.08 17.88
C SER A 84 6.79 0.52 17.77
N ALA A 85 6.27 0.47 16.54
CA ALA A 85 5.01 -0.21 16.29
C ALA A 85 5.14 -1.15 15.10
N PHE A 86 4.31 -2.17 15.07
CA PHE A 86 4.30 -3.19 14.03
C PHE A 86 2.88 -3.53 13.62
N TYR A 87 2.66 -3.77 12.34
CA TYR A 87 1.49 -4.49 11.89
C TYR A 87 1.84 -5.51 10.81
N ILE A 88 1.00 -6.51 10.72
CA ILE A 88 0.97 -7.49 9.64
C ILE A 88 -0.46 -7.66 9.16
N GLU A 89 -0.70 -7.46 7.88
CA GLU A 89 -1.99 -7.52 7.24
C GLU A 89 -2.03 -8.64 6.20
N TYR A 90 -3.13 -9.36 6.16
CA TYR A 90 -3.40 -10.36 5.15
C TYR A 90 -4.58 -9.95 4.28
N SER A 91 -4.44 -10.16 2.98
CA SER A 91 -5.53 -9.97 2.04
C SER A 91 -5.52 -11.00 0.93
N THR A 92 -6.71 -11.27 0.40
CA THR A 92 -6.90 -12.11 -0.79
C THR A 92 -7.60 -11.30 -1.87
N SER A 93 -7.11 -11.42 -3.12
CA SER A 93 -7.86 -10.88 -4.25
C SER A 93 -9.08 -11.77 -4.55
N PRO A 94 -10.12 -11.22 -5.19
CA PRO A 94 -11.22 -12.05 -5.70
C PRO A 94 -10.71 -13.20 -6.58
N VAL A 95 -11.41 -14.34 -6.57
CA VAL A 95 -11.06 -15.53 -7.39
C VAL A 95 -10.97 -15.18 -8.88
N THR A 96 -11.82 -14.27 -9.34
CA THR A 96 -11.84 -13.76 -10.72
C THR A 96 -10.71 -12.81 -11.05
N TRP A 97 -9.94 -12.37 -10.04
CA TRP A 97 -8.85 -11.42 -10.22
C TRP A 97 -7.75 -11.99 -11.10
N GLN A 98 -7.33 -11.22 -12.08
CA GLN A 98 -6.28 -11.61 -13.01
C GLN A 98 -4.98 -10.87 -12.71
N GLY A 99 -3.90 -11.60 -12.49
CA GLY A 99 -2.59 -11.02 -12.17
C GLY A 99 -2.06 -10.03 -13.22
N LYS A 100 -2.50 -10.15 -14.48
CA LYS A 100 -2.16 -9.19 -15.55
C LYS A 100 -2.69 -7.79 -15.26
N TRP A 101 -3.84 -7.63 -14.59
CA TRP A 101 -4.42 -6.34 -14.25
C TRP A 101 -3.49 -5.53 -13.34
N ARG A 102 -2.93 -6.15 -12.31
CA ARG A 102 -2.02 -5.48 -11.41
C ARG A 102 -0.73 -5.03 -12.09
N ARG A 103 -0.18 -5.86 -12.99
CA ARG A 103 1.01 -5.47 -13.78
C ARG A 103 0.71 -4.30 -14.71
N TRP A 104 -0.42 -4.37 -15.41
CA TRP A 104 -0.88 -3.30 -16.28
C TRP A 104 -1.08 -2.00 -15.49
N TYR A 105 -1.75 -2.07 -14.33
CA TYR A 105 -1.98 -0.92 -13.48
C TYR A 105 -0.67 -0.26 -13.04
N GLY A 106 0.32 -1.03 -12.60
CA GLY A 106 1.63 -0.50 -12.24
C GLY A 106 2.28 0.28 -13.40
N ASN A 107 2.19 -0.24 -14.62
CA ASN A 107 2.73 0.45 -15.79
C ASN A 107 1.95 1.74 -16.11
N TRP A 108 0.63 1.66 -16.10
CA TRP A 108 -0.26 2.80 -16.34
C TRP A 108 -0.07 3.89 -15.27
N TYR A 109 -0.04 3.50 -14.01
CA TYR A 109 0.16 4.38 -12.87
C TYR A 109 1.53 5.08 -12.89
N ASN A 110 2.61 4.30 -13.04
CA ASN A 110 3.97 4.81 -13.03
C ASN A 110 4.27 5.74 -14.22
N ARG A 111 3.63 5.55 -15.35
CA ARG A 111 3.79 6.44 -16.48
C ARG A 111 3.38 7.87 -16.14
N TYR A 112 2.26 8.03 -15.46
CA TYR A 112 1.75 9.35 -15.10
C TYR A 112 2.43 9.95 -13.87
N SER A 113 3.10 9.13 -13.08
CA SER A 113 4.00 9.61 -12.02
C SER A 113 5.23 10.34 -12.57
N LYS A 114 5.50 10.20 -13.88
CA LYS A 114 6.54 10.94 -14.63
C LYS A 114 6.02 12.24 -15.24
N SER A 115 4.71 12.43 -15.28
CA SER A 115 4.12 13.59 -15.93
C SER A 115 4.55 14.89 -15.27
N THR A 116 4.76 15.91 -16.09
CA THR A 116 4.95 17.28 -15.61
C THR A 116 3.64 17.96 -15.20
N LYS A 117 2.51 17.29 -15.45
CA LYS A 117 1.17 17.75 -15.07
C LYS A 117 0.75 17.00 -13.80
N PRO A 118 0.80 17.64 -12.62
CA PRO A 118 0.51 17.00 -11.34
C PRO A 118 -0.85 16.29 -11.32
N GLU A 119 -1.87 16.88 -11.95
CA GLU A 119 -3.22 16.35 -12.00
C GLU A 119 -3.29 14.94 -12.58
N GLU A 120 -2.41 14.58 -13.52
CA GLU A 120 -2.39 13.25 -14.14
C GLU A 120 -1.95 12.17 -13.17
N GLY A 121 -0.93 12.42 -12.36
CA GLY A 121 -0.49 11.51 -11.28
C GLY A 121 -1.49 11.48 -10.13
N ASN A 122 -1.91 12.65 -9.69
CA ASN A 122 -2.77 12.81 -8.52
C ASN A 122 -4.13 12.15 -8.68
N ILE A 123 -4.79 12.28 -9.84
CA ILE A 123 -6.09 11.63 -10.06
C ILE A 123 -5.97 10.09 -9.98
N ARG A 124 -4.89 9.51 -10.52
CA ARG A 124 -4.67 8.07 -10.49
C ARG A 124 -4.42 7.57 -9.09
N TYR A 125 -3.74 8.38 -8.29
CA TYR A 125 -3.54 8.10 -6.86
C TYR A 125 -4.86 8.18 -6.07
N LYS A 126 -5.66 9.19 -6.33
CA LYS A 126 -7.00 9.35 -5.74
C LYS A 126 -7.99 8.27 -6.16
N ILE A 127 -7.88 7.72 -7.38
CA ILE A 127 -8.67 6.56 -7.81
C ILE A 127 -8.31 5.32 -6.97
N TRP A 128 -7.06 5.17 -6.57
CA TRP A 128 -6.63 4.04 -5.74
C TRP A 128 -7.21 4.12 -4.31
N ASN A 129 -7.08 5.26 -3.63
CA ASN A 129 -7.76 5.51 -2.36
C ASN A 129 -8.44 6.88 -2.38
N PRO A 130 -9.74 6.92 -2.72
CA PRO A 130 -10.46 8.18 -2.88
C PRO A 130 -10.69 8.95 -1.58
N ILE A 131 -10.43 8.33 -0.42
CA ILE A 131 -10.62 8.98 0.88
C ILE A 131 -9.34 9.70 1.33
N GLU A 132 -8.19 9.03 1.25
CA GLU A 132 -6.99 9.46 1.96
C GLU A 132 -5.83 9.86 1.04
N HIS A 133 -5.83 9.50 -0.25
CA HIS A 133 -4.79 9.91 -1.18
C HIS A 133 -5.00 11.30 -1.76
N TRP A 134 -3.89 12.10 -1.87
CA TRP A 134 -3.93 13.48 -2.36
C TRP A 134 -3.00 13.70 -3.55
N ASP A 135 -1.69 13.57 -3.36
CA ASP A 135 -0.67 13.86 -4.36
C ASP A 135 0.28 12.68 -4.54
N HIS A 136 0.76 12.48 -5.78
CA HIS A 136 1.72 11.43 -6.09
C HIS A 136 2.60 11.80 -7.27
N ARG A 137 3.93 11.58 -7.16
CA ARG A 137 4.89 11.78 -8.26
C ARG A 137 6.21 11.09 -7.99
N PHE A 138 6.98 10.81 -9.04
CA PHE A 138 8.40 10.51 -8.91
C PHE A 138 9.19 11.79 -8.61
N ILE A 139 10.13 11.73 -7.69
CA ILE A 139 10.93 12.90 -7.27
C ILE A 139 11.79 13.39 -8.43
N ASN A 140 12.44 12.47 -9.17
CA ASN A 140 13.26 12.83 -10.33
C ASN A 140 12.47 13.03 -11.64
N GLY A 141 11.15 12.82 -11.63
CA GLY A 141 10.30 12.92 -12.82
C GLY A 141 10.51 11.80 -13.87
N LYS A 142 11.25 10.73 -13.55
CA LYS A 142 11.58 9.64 -14.49
C LYS A 142 11.14 8.26 -14.00
N ASP A 143 11.53 7.90 -12.78
CA ASP A 143 11.33 6.60 -12.16
C ASP A 143 11.45 6.70 -10.63
N ASP A 144 11.32 5.57 -9.95
CA ASP A 144 11.36 5.47 -8.50
C ASP A 144 12.78 5.43 -7.89
N SER A 145 13.83 5.66 -8.69
CA SER A 145 15.23 5.53 -8.24
C SER A 145 15.67 6.55 -7.18
N GLU A 146 15.06 7.74 -7.19
CA GLU A 146 15.28 8.78 -6.19
C GLU A 146 14.13 8.90 -5.20
N GLY A 147 13.19 7.95 -5.24
CA GLY A 147 12.02 7.91 -4.38
C GLY A 147 10.73 8.36 -5.05
N VAL A 148 9.65 8.01 -4.38
CA VAL A 148 8.28 8.32 -4.77
C VAL A 148 7.68 9.21 -3.71
N TRP A 149 7.32 10.42 -4.10
CA TRP A 149 6.56 11.33 -3.25
C TRP A 149 5.10 10.93 -3.23
N SER A 150 4.52 10.82 -2.06
CA SER A 150 3.08 10.75 -1.84
C SER A 150 2.64 11.65 -0.69
N HIS A 151 1.34 11.96 -0.67
CA HIS A 151 0.72 12.77 0.37
C HIS A 151 -0.62 12.14 0.72
N GLU A 152 -0.78 11.73 1.96
CA GLU A 152 -1.90 10.94 2.46
C GLU A 152 -2.41 11.47 3.80
N THR A 153 -3.70 11.30 4.05
CA THR A 153 -4.25 11.39 5.41
C THR A 153 -4.39 9.97 5.96
N LEU A 154 -3.83 9.71 7.13
CA LEU A 154 -3.85 8.38 7.77
C LEU A 154 -4.82 8.40 8.97
N ASP A 155 -6.02 8.91 8.74
CA ASP A 155 -7.03 9.11 9.78
C ASP A 155 -8.34 8.34 9.53
N VAL A 156 -8.32 7.42 8.57
CA VAL A 156 -9.48 6.61 8.16
C VAL A 156 -10.64 7.50 7.65
N GLY A 157 -10.29 8.57 6.94
CA GLY A 157 -11.27 9.48 6.35
C GLY A 157 -12.02 10.36 7.34
N LYS A 158 -11.53 10.49 8.59
CA LYS A 158 -12.20 11.33 9.62
C LYS A 158 -12.21 12.80 9.26
N THR A 159 -11.11 13.33 8.72
CA THR A 159 -11.01 14.77 8.43
C THR A 159 -11.28 15.10 6.96
N GLY A 160 -10.82 14.28 6.03
CA GLY A 160 -10.87 14.56 4.61
C GLY A 160 -10.18 15.87 4.21
N ASP A 161 -9.24 16.34 5.02
CA ASP A 161 -8.53 17.62 4.88
C ASP A 161 -7.07 17.35 4.50
N PRO A 162 -6.62 17.72 3.28
CA PRO A 162 -5.24 17.52 2.87
C PRO A 162 -4.22 18.22 3.77
N SER A 163 -4.60 19.30 4.46
CA SER A 163 -3.70 20.00 5.37
C SER A 163 -3.36 19.18 6.63
N LYS A 164 -4.07 18.09 6.87
CA LYS A 164 -3.83 17.10 7.93
C LYS A 164 -3.04 15.90 7.42
N GLY A 165 -2.81 15.83 6.11
CA GLY A 165 -2.04 14.76 5.51
C GLY A 165 -0.55 14.87 5.83
N ILE A 166 0.10 13.74 5.76
CA ILE A 166 1.54 13.59 5.99
C ILE A 166 2.20 13.35 4.63
N PRO A 167 3.12 14.24 4.21
CA PRO A 167 3.96 13.96 3.05
C PRO A 167 4.94 12.84 3.39
N GLN A 168 5.12 11.92 2.46
CA GLN A 168 6.07 10.83 2.59
C GLN A 168 6.86 10.63 1.32
N ILE A 169 8.07 10.11 1.46
CA ILE A 169 8.92 9.68 0.35
C ILE A 169 9.21 8.21 0.58
N SER A 170 8.72 7.36 -0.33
CA SER A 170 8.99 5.92 -0.30
C SER A 170 10.17 5.60 -1.20
N TYR A 171 11.16 4.90 -0.68
CA TYR A 171 12.34 4.43 -1.40
C TYR A 171 12.30 2.91 -1.53
N ARG A 172 12.61 2.41 -2.71
CA ARG A 172 12.73 0.97 -2.92
C ARG A 172 13.98 0.43 -2.23
N MET A 173 13.82 -0.67 -1.51
CA MET A 173 14.90 -1.37 -0.83
C MET A 173 15.49 -2.47 -1.72
N ASN A 174 16.82 -2.51 -1.82
CA ASN A 174 17.51 -3.66 -2.40
C ASN A 174 17.65 -4.78 -1.36
N LEU A 175 16.71 -5.71 -1.35
CA LEU A 175 16.63 -6.76 -0.33
C LEU A 175 17.88 -7.65 -0.26
N ARG A 176 18.66 -7.74 -1.33
CA ARG A 176 19.92 -8.51 -1.34
C ARG A 176 20.98 -7.89 -0.41
N GLU A 177 21.01 -6.59 -0.28
CA GLU A 177 21.90 -5.90 0.66
C GLU A 177 21.54 -6.18 2.13
N TYR A 178 20.32 -6.65 2.38
CA TYR A 178 19.77 -6.92 3.71
C TYR A 178 19.54 -8.42 3.97
N GLY A 179 20.24 -9.30 3.21
CA GLY A 179 20.32 -10.72 3.52
C GLY A 179 19.50 -11.66 2.63
N LEU A 180 18.71 -11.15 1.65
CA LEU A 180 18.06 -12.02 0.68
C LEU A 180 19.11 -12.56 -0.30
N SER A 181 19.39 -13.88 -0.26
CA SER A 181 20.31 -14.46 -1.23
C SER A 181 19.70 -14.57 -2.63
N GLU A 182 20.56 -14.58 -3.65
CA GLU A 182 20.10 -14.72 -5.04
C GLU A 182 19.42 -16.06 -5.29
N GLU A 183 19.90 -17.13 -4.66
CA GLU A 183 19.30 -18.45 -4.73
C GLU A 183 17.89 -18.44 -4.13
N ARG A 184 17.74 -17.81 -2.95
CA ARG A 184 16.43 -17.72 -2.29
C ARG A 184 15.43 -16.90 -3.08
N GLU A 185 15.87 -15.78 -3.66
CA GLU A 185 15.04 -14.96 -4.54
C GLU A 185 14.57 -15.75 -5.77
N ALA A 186 15.48 -16.52 -6.40
CA ALA A 186 15.15 -17.37 -7.55
C ALA A 186 14.17 -18.49 -7.18
N GLU A 187 14.31 -19.13 -6.01
CA GLU A 187 13.37 -20.14 -5.51
C GLU A 187 11.97 -19.57 -5.31
N LEU A 188 11.86 -18.38 -4.70
CA LEU A 188 10.59 -17.68 -4.50
C LEU A 188 9.96 -17.33 -5.84
N ALA A 189 10.74 -16.77 -6.75
CA ALA A 189 10.27 -16.41 -8.10
C ALA A 189 9.76 -17.61 -8.89
N ALA A 190 10.42 -18.79 -8.77
CA ALA A 190 9.99 -20.03 -9.40
C ALA A 190 8.61 -20.51 -8.90
N LYS A 191 8.20 -20.09 -7.71
CA LYS A 191 6.90 -20.35 -7.09
C LYS A 191 5.89 -19.20 -7.29
N ASP A 192 6.23 -18.22 -8.14
CA ASP A 192 5.48 -16.95 -8.32
C ASP A 192 5.24 -16.20 -6.99
N VAL A 193 6.15 -16.37 -6.02
CA VAL A 193 6.19 -15.57 -4.80
C VAL A 193 6.96 -14.29 -5.09
N ARG A 194 6.35 -13.15 -4.82
CA ARG A 194 6.99 -11.83 -4.98
C ARG A 194 7.23 -11.22 -3.63
N VAL A 195 8.40 -10.64 -3.49
CA VAL A 195 8.81 -9.90 -2.30
C VAL A 195 9.27 -8.53 -2.72
N GLU A 196 8.76 -7.50 -2.08
CA GLU A 196 9.15 -6.11 -2.31
C GLU A 196 9.41 -5.46 -0.96
N GLY A 197 10.47 -4.66 -0.89
CA GLY A 197 10.82 -3.88 0.29
C GLY A 197 10.88 -2.40 -0.04
N PHE A 198 10.38 -1.60 0.89
CA PHE A 198 10.42 -0.14 0.83
C PHE A 198 10.77 0.39 2.22
N TRP A 199 11.25 1.62 2.25
CA TRP A 199 11.30 2.39 3.47
C TRP A 199 10.84 3.82 3.20
N GLU A 200 10.36 4.48 4.21
CA GLU A 200 9.68 5.76 4.08
C GLU A 200 10.26 6.76 5.06
N GLU A 201 10.43 7.99 4.58
CA GLU A 201 10.70 9.17 5.38
C GLU A 201 9.59 10.20 5.22
N PHE A 202 9.46 11.08 6.19
CA PHE A 202 8.36 12.03 6.28
C PHE A 202 8.90 13.47 6.29
N PRO A 203 9.00 14.16 5.13
CA PRO A 203 9.54 15.49 5.04
C PRO A 203 8.89 16.47 6.01
N GLY A 204 9.72 17.07 6.89
CA GLY A 204 9.24 17.98 7.95
C GLY A 204 8.73 17.29 9.23
N HIS A 205 8.71 15.97 9.26
CA HIS A 205 8.36 15.17 10.45
C HIS A 205 9.47 14.19 10.78
N PRO A 206 9.70 13.85 12.05
CA PRO A 206 10.69 12.85 12.41
C PRO A 206 10.19 11.44 12.11
N GLY A 207 11.12 10.54 11.83
CA GLY A 207 10.84 9.12 11.78
C GLY A 207 10.95 8.47 10.41
N HIS A 208 10.94 7.14 10.48
CA HIS A 208 11.01 6.26 9.30
C HIS A 208 10.09 5.07 9.49
N HIS A 209 9.59 4.53 8.39
CA HIS A 209 8.88 3.25 8.36
C HIS A 209 9.58 2.29 7.42
N LEU A 210 9.62 1.01 7.79
CA LEU A 210 10.08 -0.09 6.95
C LEU A 210 8.87 -0.91 6.52
N VAL A 211 8.71 -1.11 5.22
CA VAL A 211 7.57 -1.80 4.61
C VAL A 211 8.05 -3.02 3.82
N LEU A 212 7.46 -4.18 4.06
CA LEU A 212 7.67 -5.38 3.26
C LEU A 212 6.33 -5.91 2.75
N ARG A 213 6.28 -6.23 1.46
CA ARG A 213 5.10 -6.75 0.77
C ARG A 213 5.42 -8.10 0.16
N PHE A 214 4.56 -9.06 0.42
CA PHE A 214 4.66 -10.42 -0.10
C PHE A 214 3.38 -10.76 -0.85
N SER A 215 3.50 -11.42 -2.01
CA SER A 215 2.32 -11.92 -2.70
C SER A 215 2.62 -13.24 -3.40
N ARG A 216 1.63 -14.13 -3.46
CA ARG A 216 1.72 -15.44 -4.12
C ARG A 216 0.36 -15.83 -4.72
N PRO A 217 0.33 -16.83 -5.61
CA PRO A 217 -0.93 -17.43 -6.03
C PRO A 217 -1.69 -17.98 -4.83
N CYS A 218 -2.98 -17.67 -4.72
CA CYS A 218 -3.84 -18.23 -3.70
C CYS A 218 -4.30 -19.63 -4.12
N PRO A 219 -4.23 -20.65 -3.24
CA PRO A 219 -4.70 -21.99 -3.56
C PRO A 219 -6.20 -22.05 -3.93
N LEU A 220 -6.98 -21.07 -3.50
CA LEU A 220 -8.40 -20.95 -3.81
C LEU A 220 -8.71 -20.16 -5.09
N GLY A 221 -7.68 -19.70 -5.78
CA GLY A 221 -7.77 -18.82 -6.94
C GLY A 221 -7.42 -17.35 -6.60
N GLY A 222 -7.00 -16.59 -7.61
CA GLY A 222 -6.51 -15.24 -7.40
C GLY A 222 -5.11 -15.19 -6.77
N ARG A 223 -4.86 -14.19 -5.97
CA ARG A 223 -3.60 -14.02 -5.20
C ARG A 223 -3.89 -13.75 -3.74
N GLU A 224 -2.99 -14.17 -2.90
CA GLU A 224 -2.93 -13.77 -1.49
C GLU A 224 -1.70 -12.91 -1.25
N SER A 225 -1.81 -11.96 -0.34
CA SER A 225 -0.77 -10.99 -0.02
C SER A 225 -0.67 -10.76 1.48
N VAL A 226 0.55 -10.50 1.93
CA VAL A 226 0.85 -10.02 3.27
C VAL A 226 1.59 -8.70 3.13
N ASN A 227 1.20 -7.72 3.92
CA ASN A 227 1.89 -6.44 4.07
C ASN A 227 2.32 -6.32 5.54
N CYS A 228 3.60 -6.04 5.75
CA CYS A 228 4.18 -5.84 7.07
C CYS A 228 4.82 -4.46 7.11
N GLU A 229 4.63 -3.76 8.22
CA GLU A 229 5.28 -2.48 8.43
C GLU A 229 5.77 -2.34 9.86
N TRP A 230 6.98 -1.84 9.98
CA TRP A 230 7.63 -1.49 11.25
C TRP A 230 7.82 0.04 11.29
N LEU A 231 7.02 0.69 12.11
CA LEU A 231 7.14 2.11 12.37
C LEU A 231 8.34 2.35 13.30
N GLY A 232 9.29 3.16 12.86
CA GLY A 232 10.51 3.42 13.61
C GLY A 232 11.69 2.55 13.19
N TYR A 233 11.67 1.99 11.99
CA TYR A 233 12.79 1.24 11.43
C TYR A 233 13.10 1.70 10.01
N TYR A 234 14.39 1.61 9.63
CA TYR A 234 14.87 1.93 8.29
C TYR A 234 16.12 1.14 7.93
N PRO A 235 16.36 0.89 6.63
CA PRO A 235 17.56 0.20 6.16
C PRO A 235 18.72 1.17 6.01
N LYS A 236 19.91 0.79 6.48
CA LYS A 236 21.15 1.55 6.29
C LYS A 236 22.37 0.64 6.36
N ASP A 237 23.29 0.77 5.40
CA ASP A 237 24.58 0.07 5.38
C ASP A 237 24.45 -1.45 5.61
N GLY A 238 23.46 -2.09 4.98
CA GLY A 238 23.20 -3.53 5.10
C GLY A 238 22.53 -3.95 6.42
N GLN A 239 22.09 -3.00 7.24
CA GLN A 239 21.44 -3.26 8.52
C GLN A 239 20.07 -2.59 8.57
N ILE A 240 19.17 -3.16 9.36
CA ILE A 240 17.88 -2.55 9.70
C ILE A 240 18.03 -1.92 11.09
N LEU A 241 17.94 -0.60 11.12
CA LEU A 241 18.20 0.21 12.32
C LEU A 241 16.92 0.76 12.90
N ARG A 242 16.90 0.90 14.23
CA ARG A 242 15.83 1.59 14.97
C ARG A 242 16.02 3.11 14.87
N ASP A 243 14.94 3.81 14.57
CA ASP A 243 14.84 5.27 14.67
C ASP A 243 13.92 5.66 15.84
N GLU A 244 14.53 6.01 16.96
CA GLU A 244 13.82 6.39 18.19
C GLU A 244 13.06 7.72 18.06
N SER A 245 13.33 8.50 17.02
CA SER A 245 12.63 9.77 16.78
C SER A 245 11.24 9.60 16.17
N THR A 246 10.93 8.39 15.66
CA THR A 246 9.64 8.08 15.05
C THR A 246 8.54 8.11 16.10
N PRO A 247 7.55 8.99 15.96
CA PRO A 247 6.37 8.95 16.81
C PRO A 247 5.55 7.70 16.49
N CYS A 248 5.26 6.88 17.51
CA CYS A 248 4.44 5.69 17.34
C CYS A 248 3.30 5.71 18.36
N SER A 249 2.12 5.28 17.91
CA SER A 249 0.97 5.06 18.78
C SER A 249 0.13 3.91 18.25
N GLU A 250 -0.62 3.28 19.13
CA GLU A 250 -1.56 2.22 18.76
C GLU A 250 -2.61 2.70 17.76
N GLU A 251 -3.11 3.92 17.92
CA GLU A 251 -4.06 4.52 16.97
C GLU A 251 -3.43 4.70 15.59
N MET A 252 -2.19 5.18 15.52
CA MET A 252 -1.48 5.39 14.27
C MET A 252 -1.28 4.08 13.51
N VAL A 253 -0.73 3.05 14.15
CA VAL A 253 -0.46 1.77 13.48
C VAL A 253 -1.76 1.08 13.04
N LYS A 254 -2.82 1.18 13.84
CA LYS A 254 -4.15 0.71 13.48
C LYS A 254 -4.71 1.43 12.25
N ASN A 255 -4.58 2.76 12.20
CA ASN A 255 -5.07 3.56 11.08
C ASN A 255 -4.34 3.22 9.79
N ILE A 256 -3.01 3.01 9.84
CA ILE A 256 -2.22 2.60 8.68
C ILE A 256 -2.67 1.22 8.17
N LEU A 257 -2.87 0.25 9.07
CA LEU A 257 -3.40 -1.07 8.70
C LEU A 257 -4.76 -0.95 7.99
N ILE A 258 -5.67 -0.13 8.51
CA ILE A 258 -6.99 0.10 7.92
C ILE A 258 -6.86 0.81 6.57
N HIS A 259 -6.00 1.83 6.46
CA HIS A 259 -5.71 2.54 5.22
C HIS A 259 -5.26 1.57 4.11
N ASN A 260 -4.25 0.76 4.38
CA ASN A 260 -3.75 -0.24 3.43
C ASN A 260 -4.82 -1.25 2.97
N THR A 261 -5.72 -1.61 3.88
CA THR A 261 -6.83 -2.52 3.54
C THR A 261 -7.86 -1.86 2.65
N ILE A 262 -8.26 -0.63 2.96
CA ILE A 262 -9.23 0.15 2.18
C ILE A 262 -8.72 0.36 0.76
N GLU A 263 -7.49 0.83 0.59
CA GLU A 263 -6.91 1.09 -0.72
C GLU A 263 -6.86 -0.16 -1.59
N ARG A 264 -6.49 -1.28 -0.99
CA ARG A 264 -6.35 -2.55 -1.69
C ARG A 264 -7.69 -3.08 -2.17
N GLN A 265 -8.70 -2.99 -1.32
CA GLN A 265 -10.03 -3.42 -1.67
C GLN A 265 -10.63 -2.56 -2.77
N HIS A 266 -10.52 -1.25 -2.66
CA HIS A 266 -11.02 -0.35 -3.68
C HIS A 266 -10.36 -0.63 -5.03
N LEU A 267 -9.06 -0.91 -5.03
CA LEU A 267 -8.35 -1.30 -6.24
C LEU A 267 -8.90 -2.61 -6.85
N TYR A 268 -9.28 -3.59 -6.02
CA TYR A 268 -9.89 -4.83 -6.52
C TYR A 268 -11.23 -4.60 -7.22
N GLU A 269 -11.99 -3.60 -6.78
CA GLU A 269 -13.27 -3.24 -7.39
C GLU A 269 -13.11 -2.45 -8.69
N VAL A 270 -12.22 -1.46 -8.69
CA VAL A 270 -12.02 -0.52 -9.81
C VAL A 270 -11.24 -1.12 -10.97
N LEU A 271 -10.19 -1.89 -10.67
CA LEU A 271 -9.17 -2.24 -11.65
C LEU A 271 -9.66 -3.08 -12.84
N PRO A 272 -10.62 -4.00 -12.72
CA PRO A 272 -11.15 -4.73 -13.88
C PRO A 272 -11.70 -3.80 -14.96
N ASP A 273 -12.54 -2.85 -14.58
CA ASP A 273 -13.19 -1.93 -15.51
C ASP A 273 -12.25 -0.84 -16.01
N LEU A 274 -11.34 -0.39 -15.15
CA LEU A 274 -10.27 0.51 -15.51
C LEU A 274 -9.36 -0.14 -16.58
N TYR A 275 -8.98 -1.40 -16.40
CA TYR A 275 -8.21 -2.17 -17.37
C TYR A 275 -8.95 -2.27 -18.71
N GLU A 276 -10.22 -2.67 -18.72
CA GLU A 276 -11.00 -2.80 -19.96
C GLU A 276 -11.15 -1.46 -20.69
N ALA A 277 -11.20 -0.36 -19.96
CA ALA A 277 -11.31 0.98 -20.54
C ALA A 277 -10.01 1.48 -21.21
N TYR A 278 -8.84 1.02 -20.73
CA TYR A 278 -7.56 1.61 -21.10
C TYR A 278 -6.51 0.63 -21.64
N LYS A 279 -6.75 -0.69 -21.64
CA LYS A 279 -5.76 -1.71 -22.02
C LYS A 279 -5.21 -1.56 -23.43
N ASP A 280 -6.03 -1.07 -24.35
CA ASP A 280 -5.73 -0.94 -25.78
C ASP A 280 -5.50 0.52 -26.21
N LYS A 281 -5.57 1.47 -25.28
CA LYS A 281 -5.30 2.87 -25.59
C LYS A 281 -3.81 3.14 -25.58
N ASP A 282 -3.38 3.91 -26.55
CA ASP A 282 -2.07 4.54 -26.45
C ASP A 282 -2.15 5.52 -25.26
N LEU A 283 -1.21 5.36 -24.34
CA LEU A 283 -1.24 6.11 -23.08
C LEU A 283 -1.02 7.63 -23.30
N ASP A 284 -0.80 8.07 -24.53
CA ASP A 284 -0.69 9.48 -24.94
C ASP A 284 -2.06 10.09 -25.33
N GLU A 285 -3.15 9.31 -25.35
CA GLU A 285 -4.49 9.74 -25.77
C GLU A 285 -5.45 10.06 -24.61
N ASP A 286 -4.94 10.22 -23.40
CA ASP A 286 -5.74 10.68 -22.25
C ASP A 286 -5.87 12.20 -22.16
#